data_ab73f9d7ca2ae4b698b586a47231419d
#
_entry.id   ab73f9d7ca2ae4b698b586a47231419d
#
_cell.length_a   1.000
_cell.length_b   1.000
_cell.length_c   1.000
_cell.angle_alpha   90.00
_cell.angle_beta   90.00
_cell.angle_gamma   90.00
#
_symmetry.space_group_name_H-M   'P 1'
#
loop_
_entity.id
_entity.type
_entity.pdbx_description
1 polymer ?
#
loop_
_entity_poly.entity_id
_entity_poly.type
_entity_poly.pdbx_seq_one_letter_code
_entity_poly.pdbx_strand_id
1 'polypeptide(L)'
;MMPTLSKFGTTKIVVRGYTDNVPIGQPLQTAGVIDNLDLSARRAMSVVRYLVAHGVNSNILSAQAFGQTNPVASNDTPDGQAKNRRVEIMLIGDGS
;
A
#
# COMPACT_ATOMS: atom_id res chain seq x y z
N MET A 1 -0.65 17.61 8.54
CA MET A 1 -0.94 17.09 9.88
C MET A 1 -2.13 16.16 9.86
N MET A 2 -2.07 15.08 10.59
CA MET A 2 -3.14 14.06 10.64
C MET A 2 -3.63 13.93 12.09
N PRO A 3 -4.36 14.93 12.62
CA PRO A 3 -4.70 14.97 14.04
C PRO A 3 -5.58 13.79 14.49
N THR A 4 -6.42 13.27 13.60
CA THR A 4 -7.27 12.12 13.91
C THR A 4 -6.46 10.89 14.27
N LEU A 5 -5.38 10.60 13.52
CA LEU A 5 -4.53 9.46 13.79
C LEU A 5 -3.84 9.57 15.14
N SER A 6 -3.42 10.77 15.53
CA SER A 6 -2.80 11.01 16.81
C SER A 6 -3.78 10.91 17.97
N LYS A 7 -5.00 11.47 17.78
CA LYS A 7 -5.99 11.59 18.83
C LYS A 7 -6.54 10.26 19.36
N PHE A 8 -6.59 9.25 18.50
CA PHE A 8 -7.23 7.98 18.85
C PHE A 8 -6.26 6.89 19.29
N GLY A 9 -5.08 7.29 19.75
CA GLY A 9 -4.12 6.35 20.30
C GLY A 9 -3.53 5.39 19.28
N THR A 10 -3.44 5.82 18.03
CA THR A 10 -2.80 5.01 16.99
C THR A 10 -1.32 4.86 17.30
N THR A 11 -0.87 3.62 17.49
CA THR A 11 0.51 3.31 17.80
C THR A 11 1.30 2.84 16.58
N LYS A 12 0.62 2.28 15.59
CA LYS A 12 1.24 1.82 14.35
C LYS A 12 0.32 2.03 13.18
N ILE A 13 0.91 2.35 12.04
CA ILE A 13 0.21 2.45 10.76
C ILE A 13 0.95 1.54 9.77
N VAL A 14 0.24 0.58 9.22
CA VAL A 14 0.81 -0.35 8.23
C VAL A 14 0.16 -0.04 6.89
N VAL A 15 1.00 0.26 5.89
CA VAL A 15 0.55 0.52 4.52
C VAL A 15 0.82 -0.73 3.70
N ARG A 16 -0.22 -1.32 3.13
CA ARG A 16 -0.15 -2.57 2.37
C ARG A 16 -0.42 -2.30 0.90
N GLY A 17 0.51 -2.69 0.04
CA GLY A 17 0.37 -2.55 -1.41
C GLY A 17 -0.04 -3.85 -2.05
N TYR A 18 -0.96 -3.77 -3.02
CA TYR A 18 -1.48 -4.91 -3.76
C TYR A 18 -1.55 -4.59 -5.25
N THR A 19 -1.45 -5.63 -6.06
CA THR A 19 -1.63 -5.53 -7.51
C THR A 19 -2.66 -6.56 -7.97
N ASP A 20 -3.06 -6.47 -9.25
CA ASP A 20 -3.73 -7.58 -9.92
C ASP A 20 -2.69 -8.63 -10.33
N ASN A 21 -3.11 -9.66 -11.09
CA ASN A 21 -2.22 -10.72 -11.53
C ASN A 21 -1.64 -10.51 -12.92
N VAL A 22 -1.87 -9.34 -13.52
CA VAL A 22 -1.30 -9.04 -14.84
C VAL A 22 0.18 -8.71 -14.67
N PRO A 23 1.09 -9.36 -15.42
CA PRO A 23 2.51 -9.02 -15.34
C PRO A 23 2.76 -7.56 -15.69
N ILE A 24 3.79 -6.98 -15.08
CA ILE A 24 4.15 -5.59 -15.39
C ILE A 24 4.55 -5.45 -16.85
N GLY A 25 4.21 -4.30 -17.46
CA GLY A 25 4.53 -4.04 -18.84
C GLY A 25 5.93 -3.45 -19.01
N GLN A 26 6.31 -3.29 -20.28
CA GLN A 26 7.62 -2.81 -20.67
C GLN A 26 7.96 -1.42 -20.08
N PRO A 27 7.04 -0.44 -20.03
CA PRO A 27 7.38 0.86 -19.45
C PRO A 27 7.85 0.77 -17.99
N LEU A 28 7.22 -0.07 -17.18
CA LEU A 28 7.62 -0.27 -15.79
C LEU A 28 8.95 -1.02 -15.70
N GLN A 29 9.14 -2.03 -16.54
CA GLN A 29 10.41 -2.77 -16.58
C GLN A 29 11.56 -1.84 -16.94
N THR A 30 11.37 -0.96 -17.92
CA THR A 30 12.37 0.03 -18.32
C THR A 30 12.66 1.02 -17.20
N ALA A 31 11.66 1.34 -16.39
CA ALA A 31 11.82 2.21 -15.22
C ALA A 31 12.46 1.51 -14.01
N GLY A 32 12.79 0.22 -14.13
CA GLY A 32 13.47 -0.52 -13.08
C GLY A 32 12.57 -1.34 -12.17
N VAL A 33 11.27 -1.41 -12.44
CA VAL A 33 10.36 -2.26 -11.66
C VAL A 33 10.55 -3.71 -12.09
N ILE A 34 10.71 -4.60 -11.12
CA ILE A 34 11.06 -6.00 -11.39
C ILE A 34 9.81 -6.84 -11.65
N ASP A 35 8.79 -6.72 -10.79
CA ASP A 35 7.58 -7.54 -10.85
C ASP A 35 6.44 -6.87 -10.05
N ASN A 36 5.32 -7.57 -9.91
CA ASN A 36 4.19 -7.07 -9.17
C ASN A 36 4.48 -6.89 -7.68
N LEU A 37 5.34 -7.73 -7.11
CA LEU A 37 5.72 -7.56 -5.71
C LEU A 37 6.49 -6.25 -5.52
N ASP A 38 7.46 -5.98 -6.39
CA ASP A 38 8.22 -4.73 -6.37
C ASP A 38 7.30 -3.52 -6.59
N LEU A 39 6.36 -3.62 -7.56
CA LEU A 39 5.40 -2.56 -7.81
C LEU A 39 4.56 -2.24 -6.58
N SER A 40 4.07 -3.28 -5.89
CA SER A 40 3.27 -3.09 -4.67
C SER A 40 4.09 -2.46 -3.55
N ALA A 41 5.36 -2.82 -3.43
CA ALA A 41 6.27 -2.21 -2.46
C ALA A 41 6.46 -0.73 -2.74
N ARG A 42 6.69 -0.36 -4.00
CA ARG A 42 6.89 1.04 -4.39
C ARG A 42 5.65 1.88 -4.13
N ARG A 43 4.47 1.33 -4.40
CA ARG A 43 3.20 2.02 -4.14
C ARG A 43 2.98 2.23 -2.65
N ALA A 44 3.23 1.21 -1.83
CA ALA A 44 3.10 1.33 -0.39
C ALA A 44 4.08 2.38 0.15
N MET A 45 5.33 2.38 -0.31
CA MET A 45 6.32 3.36 0.11
C MET A 45 5.95 4.78 -0.30
N SER A 46 5.33 4.96 -1.47
CA SER A 46 4.85 6.28 -1.89
C SER A 46 3.81 6.83 -0.91
N VAL A 47 2.90 5.98 -0.44
CA VAL A 47 1.90 6.38 0.55
C VAL A 47 2.56 6.71 1.87
N VAL A 48 3.53 5.91 2.32
CA VAL A 48 4.29 6.20 3.54
C VAL A 48 4.95 7.58 3.46
N ARG A 49 5.62 7.88 2.35
CA ARG A 49 6.26 9.19 2.16
C ARG A 49 5.25 10.32 2.18
N TYR A 50 4.09 10.10 1.57
CA TYR A 50 3.00 11.08 1.60
C TYR A 50 2.56 11.37 3.04
N LEU A 51 2.36 10.33 3.83
CA LEU A 51 1.93 10.49 5.22
C LEU A 51 2.99 11.21 6.06
N VAL A 52 4.26 10.87 5.88
CA VAL A 52 5.36 11.58 6.56
C VAL A 52 5.37 13.05 6.19
N ALA A 53 5.20 13.36 4.91
CA ALA A 53 5.17 14.75 4.44
C ALA A 53 3.99 15.54 5.03
N HIS A 54 2.93 14.86 5.47
CA HIS A 54 1.75 15.47 6.07
C HIS A 54 1.76 15.37 7.61
N GLY A 55 2.89 15.09 8.21
CA GLY A 55 3.08 15.20 9.65
C GLY A 55 2.91 13.91 10.45
N VAL A 56 2.73 12.77 9.79
CA VAL A 56 2.68 11.49 10.51
C VAL A 56 4.09 11.07 10.91
N ASN A 57 4.25 10.64 12.16
CA ASN A 57 5.55 10.22 12.68
C ASN A 57 6.04 8.96 11.95
N SER A 58 7.22 9.04 11.34
CA SER A 58 7.80 7.92 10.60
C SER A 58 8.07 6.69 11.49
N ASN A 59 8.24 6.89 12.78
CA ASN A 59 8.52 5.79 13.72
C ASN A 59 7.34 4.82 13.87
N ILE A 60 6.12 5.25 13.54
CA ILE A 60 4.93 4.39 13.64
C ILE A 60 4.49 3.83 12.28
N LEU A 61 5.19 4.20 11.20
CA LEU A 61 4.84 3.80 9.84
C LEU A 61 5.65 2.59 9.39
N SER A 62 5.00 1.68 8.70
CA SER A 62 5.66 0.58 8.00
C SER A 62 4.94 0.30 6.69
N ALA A 63 5.63 -0.38 5.78
CA ALA A 63 5.07 -0.76 4.49
C ALA A 63 5.18 -2.27 4.31
N GLN A 64 4.17 -2.87 3.71
CA GLN A 64 4.15 -4.28 3.35
C GLN A 64 3.77 -4.43 1.88
N ALA A 65 4.46 -5.31 1.19
CA ALA A 65 4.20 -5.60 -0.22
C ALA A 65 3.59 -6.99 -0.33
N PHE A 66 2.42 -7.07 -0.93
CA PHE A 66 1.72 -8.34 -1.14
C PHE A 66 1.68 -8.75 -2.60
N GLY A 67 1.99 -7.84 -3.54
CA GLY A 67 1.91 -8.16 -4.97
C GLY A 67 0.51 -8.56 -5.35
N GLN A 68 0.39 -9.67 -6.06
CA GLN A 68 -0.91 -10.18 -6.53
C GLN A 68 -1.61 -11.10 -5.52
N THR A 69 -1.05 -11.29 -4.34
CA THR A 69 -1.68 -12.14 -3.32
C THR A 69 -2.88 -11.44 -2.67
N ASN A 70 -3.74 -12.23 -2.02
CA ASN A 70 -4.91 -11.73 -1.30
C ASN A 70 -5.84 -10.85 -2.17
N PRO A 71 -6.28 -11.34 -3.34
CA PRO A 71 -7.20 -10.57 -4.16
C PRO A 71 -8.54 -10.38 -3.45
N VAL A 72 -9.16 -9.20 -3.65
CA VAL A 72 -10.49 -8.90 -3.11
C VAL A 72 -11.57 -9.07 -4.16
N ALA A 73 -11.19 -9.29 -5.41
CA ALA A 73 -12.11 -9.47 -6.52
C ALA A 73 -11.46 -10.39 -7.56
N SER A 74 -12.26 -10.81 -8.56
CA SER A 74 -11.77 -11.66 -9.63
C SER A 74 -10.76 -10.94 -10.51
N ASN A 75 -9.63 -11.59 -10.81
CA ASN A 75 -8.67 -11.10 -11.79
C ASN A 75 -9.08 -11.42 -13.23
N ASP A 76 -10.22 -12.10 -13.42
CA ASP A 76 -10.70 -12.49 -14.74
C ASP A 76 -11.44 -11.35 -15.46
N THR A 77 -11.75 -10.25 -14.75
CA THR A 77 -12.44 -9.11 -15.31
C THR A 77 -11.65 -7.83 -15.07
N PRO A 78 -11.77 -6.83 -15.97
CA PRO A 78 -11.13 -5.53 -15.77
C PRO A 78 -11.56 -4.85 -14.47
N ASP A 79 -12.85 -4.96 -14.11
CA ASP A 79 -13.35 -4.36 -12.87
C ASP A 79 -12.73 -5.01 -11.63
N GLY A 80 -12.63 -6.34 -11.63
CA GLY A 80 -12.00 -7.07 -10.53
C GLY A 80 -10.52 -6.77 -10.43
N GLN A 81 -9.82 -6.70 -11.56
CA GLN A 81 -8.41 -6.30 -11.60
C GLN A 81 -8.21 -4.92 -10.99
N ALA A 82 -9.08 -3.96 -11.34
CA ALA A 82 -9.00 -2.61 -10.80
C ALA A 82 -9.15 -2.59 -9.27
N LYS A 83 -10.05 -3.41 -8.74
CA LYS A 83 -10.24 -3.51 -7.28
C LYS A 83 -9.03 -4.14 -6.59
N ASN A 84 -8.31 -5.02 -7.26
CA ASN A 84 -7.12 -5.66 -6.70
C ASN A 84 -5.91 -4.72 -6.69
N ARG A 85 -5.86 -3.75 -7.60
CA ARG A 85 -4.83 -2.71 -7.62
C ARG A 85 -5.14 -1.67 -6.56
N ARG A 86 -4.71 -1.92 -5.33
CA ARG A 86 -5.09 -1.08 -4.20
C ARG A 86 -3.96 -0.92 -3.19
N VAL A 87 -4.10 0.09 -2.36
CA VAL A 87 -3.31 0.25 -1.14
C VAL A 87 -4.29 0.26 0.03
N GLU A 88 -3.98 -0.53 1.05
CA GLU A 88 -4.77 -0.57 2.28
C GLU A 88 -3.95 0.07 3.40
N ILE A 89 -4.61 0.83 4.25
CA ILE A 89 -3.98 1.44 5.41
C ILE A 89 -4.61 0.82 6.66
N MET A 90 -3.79 0.14 7.46
CA MET A 90 -4.23 -0.46 8.70
C MET A 90 -3.77 0.39 9.87
N LEU A 91 -4.70 0.81 10.70
CA LEU A 91 -4.41 1.56 11.93
C LEU A 91 -4.44 0.59 13.10
N ILE A 92 -3.34 0.51 13.83
CA ILE A 92 -3.24 -0.36 15.00
C ILE A 92 -3.16 0.55 16.23
N GLY A 93 -4.16 0.46 17.07
CA GLY A 93 -4.22 1.21 18.31
C GLY A 93 -3.68 0.41 19.49
N ASP A 94 -3.62 1.06 20.65
CA ASP A 94 -3.20 0.45 21.90
C ASP A 94 -4.35 -0.18 22.70
N GLY A 95 -5.54 -0.18 22.14
CA GLY A 95 -6.72 -0.74 22.77
C GLY A 95 -7.43 0.20 23.72
N SER A 96 -7.03 1.45 23.78
CA SER A 96 -7.64 2.46 24.65
C SER A 96 -8.72 3.24 23.97
#